data_43c48c3962431c13b361ab81f5797f88
#
_entry.id   43c48c3962431c13b361ab81f5797f88
#
_cell.length_a   1.000
_cell.length_b   1.000
_cell.length_c   1.000
_cell.angle_alpha   90.00
_cell.angle_beta   90.00
_cell.angle_gamma   90.00
#
_symmetry.space_group_name_H-M   'P 1'
#
loop_
_entity.id
_entity.type
_entity.pdbx_description
1 polymer ?
#
loop_
_entity_poly.entity_id
_entity_poly.type
_entity_poly.pdbx_seq_one_letter_code
_entity_poly.pdbx_strand_id
1 'polypeptide(L)'
;MKFFLAPMQGLTGYTVRNSFHHHFDYIDKYYTPFIPAAKRMNAKIKRDIDPVNNDGITLIPQAMSIVADEVIDLHRQLVPYGYDEINVNLGCPSGTVVSKKRGSGILAYPDMLDSFLDDLYTKADFPVSIKTRVGFNDDELWPRLIEIYSKYPISELTVHPRVQKDLSLIHISEPTRLQLIS
;
A
#
# COMPACT_ATOMS: atom_id res chain seq x y z
N MET A 1 2.69 -1.15 -21.21
CA MET A 1 2.01 -1.59 -19.97
C MET A 1 3.02 -1.48 -18.85
N LYS A 2 2.65 -0.99 -17.66
CA LYS A 2 3.57 -0.90 -16.51
C LYS A 2 3.30 -2.03 -15.53
N PHE A 3 4.36 -2.57 -14.92
CA PHE A 3 4.27 -3.64 -13.94
C PHE A 3 4.84 -3.17 -12.60
N PHE A 4 4.09 -3.41 -11.52
CA PHE A 4 4.49 -3.01 -10.18
C PHE A 4 4.51 -4.22 -9.25
N LEU A 5 5.58 -4.35 -8.46
CA LEU A 5 5.65 -5.38 -7.43
C LEU A 5 4.94 -4.88 -6.16
N ALA A 6 3.73 -5.42 -5.91
CA ALA A 6 2.96 -5.07 -4.73
C ALA A 6 3.65 -5.51 -3.43
N PRO A 7 3.51 -4.74 -2.34
CA PRO A 7 4.15 -5.06 -1.07
C PRO A 7 3.46 -6.22 -0.36
N MET A 8 4.26 -7.07 0.28
CA MET A 8 3.79 -8.13 1.17
C MET A 8 4.60 -8.09 2.46
N GLN A 9 3.91 -7.85 3.59
CA GLN A 9 4.54 -7.73 4.89
C GLN A 9 5.28 -9.01 5.27
N GLY A 10 6.54 -8.85 5.70
CA GLY A 10 7.41 -9.97 6.07
C GLY A 10 8.08 -10.69 4.90
N LEU A 11 7.71 -10.40 3.65
CA LEU A 11 8.25 -11.06 2.46
C LEU A 11 9.04 -10.11 1.55
N THR A 12 8.42 -9.03 1.05
CA THR A 12 9.01 -8.16 0.02
C THR A 12 10.01 -7.13 0.57
N GLY A 13 10.90 -7.54 1.48
CA GLY A 13 12.03 -6.73 1.92
C GLY A 13 13.07 -6.54 0.80
N TYR A 14 14.08 -5.69 1.03
CA TYR A 14 15.06 -5.31 0.01
C TYR A 14 15.74 -6.50 -0.67
N THR A 15 16.03 -7.58 0.04
CA THR A 15 16.65 -8.78 -0.53
C THR A 15 15.77 -9.44 -1.59
N VAL A 16 14.45 -9.52 -1.34
CA VAL A 16 13.49 -10.09 -2.30
C VAL A 16 13.28 -9.12 -3.46
N ARG A 17 13.16 -7.81 -3.21
CA ARG A 17 13.05 -6.81 -4.28
C ARG A 17 14.25 -6.85 -5.22
N ASN A 18 15.47 -6.93 -4.68
CA ASN A 18 16.70 -7.02 -5.48
C ASN A 18 16.74 -8.32 -6.29
N SER A 19 16.31 -9.45 -5.70
CA SER A 19 16.21 -10.72 -6.43
C SER A 19 15.23 -10.62 -7.59
N PHE A 20 14.04 -9.99 -7.37
CA PHE A 20 13.09 -9.75 -8.46
C PHE A 20 13.66 -8.81 -9.52
N HIS A 21 14.30 -7.72 -9.12
CA HIS A 21 14.92 -6.78 -10.06
C HIS A 21 16.01 -7.42 -10.91
N HIS A 22 16.81 -8.31 -10.30
CA HIS A 22 17.86 -9.03 -11.01
C HIS A 22 17.31 -10.01 -12.05
N HIS A 23 16.15 -10.64 -11.79
CA HIS A 23 15.59 -11.69 -12.66
C HIS A 23 14.48 -11.18 -13.59
N PHE A 24 13.88 -10.03 -13.27
CA PHE A 24 12.73 -9.46 -14.00
C PHE A 24 12.97 -7.97 -14.25
N ASP A 25 13.50 -7.64 -15.42
CA ASP A 25 13.86 -6.28 -15.85
C ASP A 25 12.66 -5.39 -16.24
N TYR A 26 11.46 -5.98 -16.30
CA TYR A 26 10.23 -5.30 -16.73
C TYR A 26 9.39 -4.73 -15.57
N ILE A 27 9.87 -4.77 -14.32
CA ILE A 27 9.15 -4.21 -13.18
C ILE A 27 9.51 -2.73 -13.03
N ASP A 28 8.51 -1.86 -13.24
CA ASP A 28 8.70 -0.40 -13.24
C ASP A 28 8.76 0.21 -11.83
N LYS A 29 8.00 -0.35 -10.84
CA LYS A 29 7.92 0.15 -9.46
C LYS A 29 7.89 -0.98 -8.45
N TYR A 30 8.49 -0.72 -7.31
CA TYR A 30 8.48 -1.58 -6.13
C TYR A 30 7.94 -0.82 -4.94
N TYR A 31 7.29 -1.52 -4.00
CA TYR A 31 6.81 -0.92 -2.76
C TYR A 31 7.43 -1.60 -1.56
N THR A 32 7.70 -0.83 -0.50
CA THR A 32 8.17 -1.43 0.76
C THR A 32 7.05 -2.18 1.45
N PRO A 33 7.33 -3.21 2.27
CA PRO A 33 6.43 -3.60 3.34
C PRO A 33 5.99 -2.36 4.12
N PHE A 34 4.74 -2.33 4.60
CA PHE A 34 4.25 -1.12 5.24
C PHE A 34 5.07 -0.71 6.47
N ILE A 35 5.30 0.58 6.58
CA ILE A 35 6.00 1.24 7.69
C ILE A 35 4.95 1.81 8.64
N PRO A 36 4.93 1.42 9.95
CA PRO A 36 4.05 2.05 10.92
C PRO A 36 4.42 3.52 11.10
N ALA A 37 3.58 4.43 10.62
CA ALA A 37 3.90 5.85 10.55
C ALA A 37 3.90 6.56 11.93
N ALA A 38 3.17 6.02 12.92
CA ALA A 38 3.12 6.56 14.28
C ALA A 38 4.43 6.49 15.08
N LYS A 39 5.51 5.95 14.51
CA LYS A 39 6.78 5.72 15.21
C LYS A 39 7.97 6.12 14.36
N ARG A 40 9.07 6.47 15.02
CA ARG A 40 10.35 6.61 14.33
C ARG A 40 10.78 5.28 13.70
N MET A 41 11.36 5.36 12.53
CA MET A 41 11.88 4.19 11.83
C MET A 41 13.00 3.53 12.64
N ASN A 42 12.87 2.22 12.87
CA ASN A 42 13.90 1.41 13.51
C ASN A 42 15.01 1.02 12.50
N ALA A 43 16.09 0.43 13.01
CA ALA A 43 17.24 0.03 12.19
C ALA A 43 16.88 -0.94 11.05
N LYS A 44 15.89 -1.84 11.26
CA LYS A 44 15.42 -2.77 10.23
C LYS A 44 14.75 -2.03 9.07
N ILE A 45 13.86 -1.07 9.38
CA ILE A 45 13.18 -0.25 8.36
C ILE A 45 14.20 0.60 7.62
N LYS A 46 15.11 1.28 8.35
CA LYS A 46 16.17 2.10 7.73
C LYS A 46 17.02 1.30 6.75
N ARG A 47 17.43 0.10 7.13
CA ARG A 47 18.18 -0.79 6.24
C ARG A 47 17.36 -1.22 5.02
N ASP A 48 16.05 -1.47 5.20
CA ASP A 48 15.18 -1.91 4.11
C ASP A 48 14.94 -0.83 3.05
N ILE A 49 14.94 0.44 3.47
CA ILE A 49 14.73 1.59 2.57
C ILE A 49 16.03 2.27 2.11
N ASP A 50 17.18 1.86 2.63
CA ASP A 50 18.46 2.47 2.29
C ASP A 50 18.69 2.39 0.76
N PRO A 51 18.95 3.52 0.07
CA PRO A 51 19.20 3.52 -1.37
C PRO A 51 20.33 2.56 -1.79
N VAL A 52 21.37 2.41 -0.96
CA VAL A 52 22.48 1.48 -1.21
C VAL A 52 21.98 0.03 -1.31
N ASN A 53 20.91 -0.32 -0.59
CA ASN A 53 20.29 -1.64 -0.64
C ASN A 53 19.21 -1.76 -1.72
N ASN A 54 18.90 -0.69 -2.48
CA ASN A 54 17.84 -0.63 -3.48
C ASN A 54 18.34 0.02 -4.79
N ASP A 55 19.60 -0.20 -5.13
CA ASP A 55 20.22 0.39 -6.31
C ASP A 55 19.51 -0.06 -7.60
N GLY A 56 19.25 0.88 -8.50
CA GLY A 56 18.53 0.66 -9.75
C GLY A 56 17.02 0.41 -9.59
N ILE A 57 16.48 0.42 -8.36
CA ILE A 57 15.07 0.16 -8.09
C ILE A 57 14.30 1.47 -7.89
N THR A 58 13.20 1.65 -8.63
CA THR A 58 12.21 2.69 -8.32
C THR A 58 11.35 2.20 -7.14
N LEU A 59 11.73 2.59 -5.93
CA LEU A 59 11.09 2.16 -4.70
C LEU A 59 10.19 3.24 -4.12
N ILE A 60 8.94 2.89 -3.78
CA ILE A 60 8.00 3.76 -3.11
C ILE A 60 7.76 3.22 -1.69
N PRO A 61 8.11 4.00 -0.64
CA PRO A 61 7.79 3.62 0.74
C PRO A 61 6.29 3.61 0.99
N GLN A 62 5.81 2.59 1.72
CA GLN A 62 4.38 2.48 2.05
C GLN A 62 4.13 2.75 3.53
N ALA A 63 3.26 3.73 3.82
CA ALA A 63 2.83 4.09 5.17
C ALA A 63 1.64 3.24 5.64
N MET A 64 1.61 2.92 6.93
CA MET A 64 0.44 2.36 7.62
C MET A 64 -0.04 3.35 8.68
N SER A 65 -0.96 4.21 8.31
CA SER A 65 -1.69 5.12 9.21
C SER A 65 -3.02 5.56 8.61
N ILE A 66 -3.87 6.11 9.45
CA ILE A 66 -5.12 6.85 9.15
C ILE A 66 -5.11 8.23 9.84
N VAL A 67 -3.92 8.71 10.20
CA VAL A 67 -3.70 10.04 10.77
C VAL A 67 -2.75 10.77 9.83
N ALA A 68 -3.19 11.89 9.28
CA ALA A 68 -2.45 12.65 8.25
C ALA A 68 -1.06 13.08 8.76
N ASP A 69 -1.00 13.64 9.96
CA ASP A 69 0.27 14.10 10.54
C ASP A 69 1.30 12.97 10.69
N GLU A 70 0.86 11.74 11.02
CA GLU A 70 1.75 10.57 11.07
C GLU A 70 2.34 10.25 9.68
N VAL A 71 1.55 10.37 8.61
CA VAL A 71 2.01 10.13 7.22
C VAL A 71 3.01 11.20 6.81
N ILE A 72 2.72 12.47 7.12
CA ILE A 72 3.61 13.62 6.82
C ILE A 72 4.93 13.50 7.59
N ASP A 73 4.87 13.16 8.87
CA ASP A 73 6.07 12.97 9.68
C ASP A 73 6.92 11.79 9.21
N LEU A 74 6.27 10.72 8.71
CA LEU A 74 6.99 9.63 8.06
C LEU A 74 7.66 10.10 6.76
N HIS A 75 6.96 10.87 5.91
CA HIS A 75 7.55 11.43 4.69
C HIS A 75 8.78 12.27 5.00
N ARG A 76 8.72 13.16 6.00
CA ARG A 76 9.88 13.94 6.43
C ARG A 76 11.08 13.09 6.84
N GLN A 77 10.84 11.90 7.42
CA GLN A 77 11.90 10.94 7.74
C GLN A 77 12.46 10.23 6.49
N LEU A 78 11.69 10.16 5.39
CA LEU A 78 12.07 9.49 4.14
C LEU A 78 12.80 10.41 3.15
N VAL A 79 12.57 11.73 3.21
CA VAL A 79 13.25 12.73 2.36
C VAL A 79 14.77 12.60 2.37
N PRO A 80 15.45 12.42 3.52
CA PRO A 80 16.92 12.26 3.54
C PRO A 80 17.44 11.00 2.82
N TYR A 81 16.55 10.04 2.51
CA TYR A 81 16.87 8.85 1.72
C TYR A 81 16.54 9.03 0.23
N GLY A 82 16.06 10.22 -0.18
CA GLY A 82 15.75 10.54 -1.57
C GLY A 82 14.34 10.11 -2.01
N TYR A 83 13.43 9.79 -1.07
CA TYR A 83 12.04 9.47 -1.38
C TYR A 83 11.17 10.72 -1.30
N ASP A 84 10.52 11.03 -2.40
CA ASP A 84 9.60 12.16 -2.56
C ASP A 84 8.12 11.75 -2.61
N GLU A 85 7.82 10.51 -2.96
CA GLU A 85 6.47 9.93 -2.97
C GLU A 85 6.27 9.00 -1.76
N ILE A 86 5.06 8.95 -1.22
CA ILE A 86 4.62 7.95 -0.23
C ILE A 86 3.35 7.24 -0.69
N ASN A 87 3.29 5.95 -0.44
CA ASN A 87 2.08 5.16 -0.67
C ASN A 87 1.35 4.90 0.65
N VAL A 88 0.03 5.06 0.69
CA VAL A 88 -0.78 4.77 1.89
C VAL A 88 -1.46 3.42 1.77
N ASN A 89 -1.30 2.56 2.78
CA ASN A 89 -1.93 1.25 2.85
C ASN A 89 -3.34 1.33 3.43
N LEU A 90 -4.35 1.16 2.58
CA LEU A 90 -5.76 1.03 2.94
C LEU A 90 -6.32 -0.36 2.59
N GLY A 91 -5.45 -1.37 2.45
CA GLY A 91 -5.86 -2.70 2.00
C GLY A 91 -5.38 -3.88 2.87
N CYS A 92 -4.54 -3.66 3.89
CA CYS A 92 -4.04 -4.76 4.74
C CYS A 92 -5.17 -5.40 5.55
N PRO A 93 -5.39 -6.74 5.42
CA PRO A 93 -6.48 -7.43 6.11
C PRO A 93 -6.10 -7.96 7.50
N SER A 94 -4.88 -7.73 7.98
CA SER A 94 -4.40 -8.25 9.27
C SER A 94 -5.28 -7.79 10.43
N GLY A 95 -5.72 -8.72 11.28
CA GLY A 95 -6.59 -8.43 12.42
C GLY A 95 -6.03 -7.35 13.37
N THR A 96 -4.71 -7.34 13.60
CA THR A 96 -4.05 -6.32 14.43
C THR A 96 -4.05 -4.92 13.82
N VAL A 97 -4.19 -4.82 12.50
CA VAL A 97 -4.30 -3.56 11.75
C VAL A 97 -5.75 -3.11 11.70
N VAL A 98 -6.64 -4.04 11.32
CA VAL A 98 -8.08 -3.81 11.15
C VAL A 98 -8.76 -3.42 12.47
N SER A 99 -8.39 -4.02 13.61
CA SER A 99 -8.92 -3.67 14.94
C SER A 99 -8.67 -2.20 15.33
N LYS A 100 -7.68 -1.56 14.70
CA LYS A 100 -7.36 -0.13 14.87
C LYS A 100 -7.93 0.73 13.74
N LYS A 101 -8.88 0.22 12.96
CA LYS A 101 -9.46 0.84 11.77
C LYS A 101 -8.42 1.24 10.70
N ARG A 102 -7.20 0.67 10.73
CA ARG A 102 -6.11 0.89 9.76
C ARG A 102 -6.18 -0.14 8.63
N GLY A 103 -5.40 0.05 7.58
CA GLY A 103 -5.43 -0.83 6.41
C GLY A 103 -6.84 -0.94 5.83
N SER A 104 -7.31 -2.16 5.55
CA SER A 104 -8.68 -2.37 5.07
C SER A 104 -9.76 -2.06 6.09
N GLY A 105 -9.43 -1.92 7.38
CA GLY A 105 -10.40 -1.62 8.44
C GLY A 105 -11.10 -0.27 8.28
N ILE A 106 -10.47 0.72 7.64
CA ILE A 106 -11.07 2.04 7.39
C ILE A 106 -12.18 1.97 6.35
N LEU A 107 -12.15 0.98 5.44
CA LEU A 107 -13.13 0.85 4.35
C LEU A 107 -14.57 0.59 4.84
N ALA A 108 -14.72 0.15 6.08
CA ALA A 108 -16.03 0.06 6.75
C ALA A 108 -16.57 1.42 7.21
N TYR A 109 -15.80 2.50 7.09
CA TYR A 109 -16.13 3.83 7.62
C TYR A 109 -15.83 4.91 6.56
N PRO A 110 -16.66 5.04 5.48
CA PRO A 110 -16.41 5.97 4.39
C PRO A 110 -16.19 7.42 4.83
N ASP A 111 -16.98 7.92 5.79
CA ASP A 111 -16.85 9.31 6.25
C ASP A 111 -15.52 9.55 6.99
N MET A 112 -15.02 8.53 7.71
CA MET A 112 -13.70 8.61 8.35
C MET A 112 -12.58 8.56 7.31
N LEU A 113 -12.74 7.78 6.25
CA LEU A 113 -11.82 7.75 5.10
C LEU A 113 -11.77 9.12 4.42
N ASP A 114 -12.94 9.71 4.14
CA ASP A 114 -13.03 11.03 3.51
C ASP A 114 -12.33 12.10 4.35
N SER A 115 -12.62 12.15 5.65
CA SER A 115 -11.97 13.08 6.59
C SER A 115 -10.45 12.89 6.68
N PHE A 116 -9.98 11.66 6.68
CA PHE A 116 -8.54 11.35 6.68
C PHE A 116 -7.85 11.83 5.40
N LEU A 117 -8.47 11.59 4.24
CA LEU A 117 -7.92 12.01 2.95
C LEU A 117 -7.96 13.53 2.79
N ASP A 118 -9.02 14.19 3.23
CA ASP A 118 -9.13 15.65 3.23
C ASP A 118 -8.00 16.29 4.05
N ASP A 119 -7.78 15.81 5.27
CA ASP A 119 -6.69 16.29 6.14
C ASP A 119 -5.31 16.00 5.52
N LEU A 120 -5.10 14.82 4.95
CA LEU A 120 -3.85 14.43 4.33
C LEU A 120 -3.52 15.27 3.10
N TYR A 121 -4.45 15.41 2.15
CA TYR A 121 -4.20 16.15 0.91
C TYR A 121 -4.23 17.67 1.09
N THR A 122 -4.82 18.17 2.17
CA THR A 122 -4.69 19.58 2.55
C THR A 122 -3.28 19.92 3.06
N LYS A 123 -2.60 18.97 3.70
CA LYS A 123 -1.30 19.19 4.34
C LYS A 123 -0.11 18.70 3.51
N ALA A 124 -0.32 17.69 2.67
CA ALA A 124 0.76 17.09 1.88
C ALA A 124 1.15 17.99 0.71
N ASP A 125 2.43 18.32 0.62
CA ASP A 125 3.07 19.05 -0.48
C ASP A 125 3.90 18.11 -1.39
N PHE A 126 3.66 16.81 -1.30
CA PHE A 126 4.34 15.74 -2.03
C PHE A 126 3.33 14.75 -2.62
N PRO A 127 3.70 13.96 -3.66
CA PRO A 127 2.84 12.96 -4.24
C PRO A 127 2.44 11.86 -3.24
N VAL A 128 1.15 11.59 -3.14
CA VAL A 128 0.61 10.50 -2.31
C VAL A 128 -0.17 9.55 -3.20
N SER A 129 0.26 8.29 -3.21
CA SER A 129 -0.46 7.18 -3.83
C SER A 129 -1.16 6.31 -2.78
N ILE A 130 -2.16 5.55 -3.21
CA ILE A 130 -2.98 4.73 -2.32
C ILE A 130 -3.06 3.29 -2.84
N LYS A 131 -2.93 2.32 -1.94
CA LYS A 131 -3.25 0.92 -2.21
C LYS A 131 -4.42 0.47 -1.35
N THR A 132 -5.53 0.11 -2.00
CA THR A 132 -6.81 -0.22 -1.35
C THR A 132 -7.38 -1.57 -1.78
N ARG A 133 -8.55 -1.93 -1.23
CA ARG A 133 -9.45 -3.00 -1.65
C ARG A 133 -10.82 -2.44 -2.04
N VAL A 134 -11.69 -3.27 -2.63
CA VAL A 134 -13.04 -2.85 -3.06
C VAL A 134 -14.04 -2.71 -1.91
N GLY A 135 -13.73 -3.21 -0.72
CA GLY A 135 -14.61 -3.10 0.45
C GLY A 135 -14.07 -3.85 1.67
N PHE A 136 -14.84 -3.82 2.75
CA PHE A 136 -14.53 -4.50 4.00
C PHE A 136 -15.24 -5.85 4.11
N ASN A 137 -16.59 -5.88 4.25
CA ASN A 137 -17.38 -7.10 4.31
C ASN A 137 -17.81 -7.61 2.93
N ASP A 138 -18.15 -6.69 2.07
CA ASP A 138 -18.67 -6.82 0.72
C ASP A 138 -18.19 -5.61 -0.12
N ASP A 139 -18.60 -5.53 -1.35
CA ASP A 139 -18.27 -4.45 -2.28
C ASP A 139 -19.41 -3.41 -2.44
N GLU A 140 -20.45 -3.47 -1.64
CA GLU A 140 -21.60 -2.55 -1.73
C GLU A 140 -21.16 -1.09 -1.52
N LEU A 141 -20.14 -0.86 -0.68
CA LEU A 141 -19.56 0.47 -0.45
C LEU A 141 -18.61 0.95 -1.55
N TRP A 142 -18.23 0.09 -2.53
CA TRP A 142 -17.25 0.44 -3.55
C TRP A 142 -17.61 1.71 -4.35
N PRO A 143 -18.85 1.92 -4.80
CA PRO A 143 -19.21 3.17 -5.48
C PRO A 143 -18.94 4.41 -4.62
N ARG A 144 -19.25 4.33 -3.32
CA ARG A 144 -18.99 5.42 -2.37
C ARG A 144 -17.50 5.63 -2.13
N LEU A 145 -16.70 4.57 -2.04
CA LEU A 145 -15.25 4.66 -1.88
C LEU A 145 -14.60 5.30 -3.11
N ILE A 146 -15.01 4.93 -4.33
CA ILE A 146 -14.51 5.56 -5.57
C ILE A 146 -14.89 7.05 -5.62
N GLU A 147 -16.12 7.42 -5.24
CA GLU A 147 -16.52 8.81 -5.16
C GLU A 147 -15.60 9.61 -4.22
N ILE A 148 -15.26 9.05 -3.05
CA ILE A 148 -14.33 9.67 -2.10
C ILE A 148 -12.95 9.82 -2.72
N TYR A 149 -12.36 8.73 -3.27
CA TYR A 149 -11.03 8.80 -3.87
C TYR A 149 -10.96 9.82 -5.02
N SER A 150 -12.03 10.00 -5.77
CA SER A 150 -12.08 10.93 -6.91
C SER A 150 -12.04 12.41 -6.52
N LYS A 151 -12.22 12.75 -5.24
CA LYS A 151 -12.14 14.13 -4.75
C LYS A 151 -10.70 14.64 -4.61
N TYR A 152 -9.73 13.74 -4.51
CA TYR A 152 -8.36 14.05 -4.12
C TYR A 152 -7.37 13.84 -5.25
N PRO A 153 -6.25 14.60 -5.31
CA PRO A 153 -5.22 14.45 -6.33
C PRO A 153 -4.30 13.24 -6.05
N ILE A 154 -4.90 12.06 -5.99
CA ILE A 154 -4.19 10.79 -5.77
C ILE A 154 -3.25 10.54 -6.96
N SER A 155 -1.93 10.43 -6.71
CA SER A 155 -0.94 10.22 -7.76
C SER A 155 -1.10 8.85 -8.45
N GLU A 156 -1.50 7.82 -7.69
CA GLU A 156 -1.78 6.47 -8.20
C GLU A 156 -2.72 5.75 -7.24
N LEU A 157 -3.79 5.14 -7.76
CA LEU A 157 -4.71 4.30 -7.00
C LEU A 157 -4.56 2.83 -7.42
N THR A 158 -3.94 2.02 -6.57
CA THR A 158 -3.84 0.58 -6.76
C THR A 158 -4.98 -0.13 -6.06
N VAL A 159 -5.81 -0.86 -6.80
CA VAL A 159 -6.96 -1.59 -6.26
C VAL A 159 -6.70 -3.09 -6.29
N HIS A 160 -6.77 -3.74 -5.12
CA HIS A 160 -6.91 -5.18 -5.03
C HIS A 160 -8.41 -5.53 -5.14
N PRO A 161 -8.86 -6.19 -6.24
CA PRO A 161 -10.29 -6.37 -6.52
C PRO A 161 -10.89 -7.50 -5.66
N ARG A 162 -10.75 -7.40 -4.34
CA ARG A 162 -11.31 -8.29 -3.30
C ARG A 162 -11.70 -7.48 -2.08
N VAL A 163 -12.68 -7.95 -1.34
CA VAL A 163 -13.02 -7.40 -0.02
C VAL A 163 -12.04 -7.90 1.05
N GLN A 164 -12.08 -7.31 2.24
CA GLN A 164 -11.17 -7.67 3.33
C GLN A 164 -11.30 -9.13 3.74
N LYS A 165 -12.54 -9.65 3.80
CA LYS A 165 -12.83 -11.05 4.18
C LYS A 165 -12.28 -12.07 3.20
N ASP A 166 -12.13 -11.71 1.94
CA ASP A 166 -11.56 -12.57 0.91
C ASP A 166 -10.06 -12.64 1.08
N LEU A 167 -9.61 -13.53 1.93
CA LEU A 167 -8.20 -13.88 1.99
C LEU A 167 -7.78 -14.45 0.62
N SER A 168 -6.53 -14.20 0.24
CA SER A 168 -5.98 -14.71 -1.03
C SER A 168 -6.04 -16.24 -1.05
N LEU A 169 -7.11 -16.79 -1.58
CA LEU A 169 -7.32 -18.22 -1.74
C LEU A 169 -6.72 -18.65 -3.09
N ILE A 170 -5.40 -18.58 -3.21
CA ILE A 170 -4.65 -19.07 -4.37
C ILE A 170 -5.07 -20.50 -4.73
N HIS A 171 -5.41 -21.30 -3.72
CA HIS A 171 -5.77 -22.70 -3.86
C HIS A 171 -7.19 -22.97 -4.41
N ILE A 172 -8.08 -21.98 -4.52
CA ILE A 172 -9.45 -22.20 -5.03
C ILE A 172 -9.55 -21.96 -6.54
N SER A 173 -8.68 -21.15 -7.14
CA SER A 173 -8.76 -20.84 -8.57
C SER A 173 -7.96 -21.82 -9.46
N GLU A 174 -7.00 -22.55 -8.93
CA GLU A 174 -6.20 -23.48 -9.72
C GLU A 174 -6.92 -24.76 -10.15
N PRO A 175 -7.71 -25.44 -9.31
CA PRO A 175 -8.44 -26.64 -9.73
C PRO A 175 -9.43 -26.38 -10.87
N THR A 176 -10.07 -25.21 -10.88
CA THR A 176 -11.01 -24.82 -11.93
C THR A 176 -10.30 -24.58 -13.27
N ARG A 177 -9.08 -24.06 -13.24
CA ARG A 177 -8.30 -23.80 -14.44
C ARG A 177 -7.76 -25.07 -15.09
N LEU A 178 -7.39 -26.06 -14.29
CA LEU A 178 -6.93 -27.38 -14.77
C LEU A 178 -8.08 -28.21 -15.38
N GLN A 179 -9.32 -28.03 -14.91
CA GLN A 179 -10.50 -28.67 -15.49
C GLN A 179 -10.93 -28.11 -16.85
N LEU A 180 -10.51 -26.88 -17.17
CA LEU A 180 -10.81 -26.25 -18.47
C LEU A 180 -9.77 -26.57 -19.57
N ILE A 181 -8.69 -27.27 -19.24
CA ILE A 181 -7.61 -27.63 -20.17
C ILE A 181 -7.63 -29.13 -20.51
N SER A 182 -8.45 -29.91 -19.85
CA SER A 182 -8.70 -31.32 -20.17
C SER A 182 -9.99 -31.46 -20.99
#